data_bd595884595ed91c14cdf2ced095db0d
#
_entry.id   bd595884595ed91c14cdf2ced095db0d
#
_cell.length_a   1.000
_cell.length_b   1.000
_cell.length_c   1.000
_cell.angle_alpha   90.00
_cell.angle_beta   90.00
_cell.angle_gamma   90.00
#
_symmetry.space_group_name_H-M   'P 1'
#
loop_
_entity.id
_entity.type
_entity.pdbx_description
1 polymer ?
#
loop_
_entity_poly.entity_id
_entity_poly.type
_entity_poly.pdbx_seq_one_letter_code
_entity_poly.pdbx_strand_id
1 'polypeptide(L)'
;MRSIAIKLIFAFLGSSLASILLIVLFARYTTIQEFRRFTTSSDRSSIMTALEEYYIEKGSWAGIENADLFMRLTEPGNNPPPQPHSPLTITDQSGKVIRAGSGYQLGQMIQQEGLNSGTPIQVDGQTAGYLIFSPPPYNENSPEGDFLDRINQLLVYSALVTTAVALALGILLARSLTSPIRDLTRATHAVSEGDLSQQVHVHSRDELGELAGAFNKMSSALAASINARRQMTADIAHELRTPLSLILGHAEAVHDGILPSTKENFEIIREEAGRLEHLVDDLRTLSLADAGELSIEKQPISMQKLLQDIASVYHHRLQKQNITLELDFPAELPSVQADANRMTQVLTNILDNALRYTPENGKIILAANKVKEGIELTVRDSGAGIAAEEVSHIFDRFYRLDASRNREEGGSGLGLAIAKSIVQAHGGRIWAESTPSDGLTVYILMKTS
;
A
#
# COMPACT_ATOMS: atom_id res chain seq x y z
N MET A 1 21.51 6.98 -10.14
CA MET A 1 20.06 7.30 -10.20
C MET A 1 19.77 8.44 -9.23
N ARG A 2 19.14 9.52 -9.68
CA ARG A 2 18.81 10.65 -8.80
C ARG A 2 17.69 10.21 -7.85
N SER A 3 17.95 10.27 -6.54
CA SER A 3 17.01 9.91 -5.48
C SER A 3 15.67 10.67 -5.66
N ILE A 4 14.54 9.99 -5.45
CA ILE A 4 13.19 10.58 -5.46
C ILE A 4 13.13 11.77 -4.49
N ALA A 5 13.82 11.67 -3.34
CA ALA A 5 13.95 12.75 -2.37
C ALA A 5 14.51 14.04 -2.99
N ILE A 6 15.59 13.93 -3.79
CA ILE A 6 16.20 15.07 -4.47
C ILE A 6 15.24 15.69 -5.47
N LYS A 7 14.49 14.87 -6.24
CA LYS A 7 13.50 15.36 -7.19
C LYS A 7 12.36 16.12 -6.50
N LEU A 8 11.87 15.61 -5.38
CA LEU A 8 10.82 16.25 -4.58
C LEU A 8 11.31 17.59 -3.99
N ILE A 9 12.51 17.62 -3.41
CA ILE A 9 13.10 18.86 -2.88
C ILE A 9 13.21 19.91 -3.99
N PHE A 10 13.75 19.56 -5.16
CA PHE A 10 13.85 20.50 -6.28
C PHE A 10 12.49 20.94 -6.82
N ALA A 11 11.48 20.06 -6.87
CA ALA A 11 10.15 20.43 -7.30
C ALA A 11 9.49 21.42 -6.33
N PHE A 12 9.61 21.20 -5.03
CA PHE A 12 9.10 22.12 -4.00
C PHE A 12 9.83 23.47 -4.04
N LEU A 13 11.16 23.44 -4.16
CA LEU A 13 11.97 24.64 -4.21
C LEU A 13 11.68 25.44 -5.48
N GLY A 14 11.53 24.79 -6.64
CA GLY A 14 11.17 25.43 -7.90
C GLY A 14 9.76 26.05 -7.87
N SER A 15 8.77 25.34 -7.34
CA SER A 15 7.41 25.87 -7.17
C SER A 15 7.36 27.06 -6.21
N SER A 16 8.07 26.97 -5.08
CA SER A 16 8.17 28.06 -4.11
C SER A 16 8.85 29.29 -4.73
N LEU A 17 9.94 29.13 -5.43
CA LEU A 17 10.67 30.23 -6.08
C LEU A 17 9.81 30.91 -7.15
N ALA A 18 9.11 30.12 -7.97
CA ALA A 18 8.17 30.66 -8.97
C ALA A 18 7.04 31.47 -8.33
N SER A 19 6.44 30.96 -7.25
CA SER A 19 5.39 31.65 -6.51
C SER A 19 5.87 32.95 -5.88
N ILE A 20 7.05 32.96 -5.27
CA ILE A 20 7.67 34.16 -4.69
C ILE A 20 7.93 35.20 -5.77
N LEU A 21 8.49 34.78 -6.91
CA LEU A 21 8.77 35.70 -8.03
C LEU A 21 7.49 36.38 -8.53
N LEU A 22 6.41 35.59 -8.70
CA LEU A 22 5.11 36.12 -9.11
C LEU A 22 4.53 37.13 -8.10
N ILE A 23 4.62 36.81 -6.80
CA ILE A 23 4.12 37.69 -5.74
C ILE A 23 4.92 39.00 -5.70
N VAL A 24 6.26 38.91 -5.79
CA VAL A 24 7.13 40.12 -5.79
C VAL A 24 6.85 40.99 -7.01
N LEU A 25 6.73 40.41 -8.21
CA LEU A 25 6.42 41.17 -9.44
C LEU A 25 5.03 41.81 -9.34
N PHE A 26 4.03 41.11 -8.86
CA PHE A 26 2.68 41.62 -8.71
C PHE A 26 2.60 42.71 -7.64
N ALA A 27 3.21 42.49 -6.47
CA ALA A 27 3.23 43.48 -5.40
C ALA A 27 3.92 44.77 -5.85
N ARG A 28 5.07 44.65 -6.54
CA ARG A 28 5.80 45.80 -7.07
C ARG A 28 4.96 46.58 -8.09
N TYR A 29 4.30 45.85 -9.00
CA TYR A 29 3.46 46.48 -10.02
C TYR A 29 2.26 47.22 -9.42
N THR A 30 1.52 46.59 -8.51
CA THR A 30 0.34 47.15 -7.89
C THR A 30 0.68 48.30 -6.94
N THR A 31 1.70 48.16 -6.10
CA THR A 31 2.12 49.17 -5.14
C THR A 31 2.53 50.48 -5.85
N ILE A 32 3.33 50.40 -6.91
CA ILE A 32 3.75 51.58 -7.68
C ILE A 32 2.56 52.26 -8.34
N GLN A 33 1.62 51.51 -8.88
CA GLN A 33 0.42 52.09 -9.51
C GLN A 33 -0.52 52.76 -8.51
N GLU A 34 -0.83 52.10 -7.41
CA GLU A 34 -1.74 52.64 -6.39
C GLU A 34 -1.09 53.83 -5.66
N PHE A 35 0.17 53.80 -5.38
CA PHE A 35 0.89 54.92 -4.79
C PHE A 35 0.85 56.15 -5.71
N ARG A 36 1.13 55.97 -7.01
CA ARG A 36 1.01 57.08 -8.00
C ARG A 36 -0.43 57.63 -8.07
N ARG A 37 -1.45 56.81 -8.01
CA ARG A 37 -2.84 57.28 -8.01
C ARG A 37 -3.17 58.03 -6.77
N PHE A 38 -2.76 57.57 -5.60
CA PHE A 38 -3.04 58.21 -4.33
C PHE A 38 -2.44 59.63 -4.22
N THR A 39 -1.16 59.75 -4.51
CA THR A 39 -0.45 61.06 -4.46
C THR A 39 -1.00 62.03 -5.50
N THR A 40 -1.31 61.55 -6.71
CA THR A 40 -1.82 62.45 -7.78
C THR A 40 -3.27 62.89 -7.54
N SER A 41 -4.14 62.07 -6.93
CA SER A 41 -5.56 62.39 -6.77
C SER A 41 -5.84 63.30 -5.56
N SER A 42 -5.20 63.10 -4.43
CA SER A 42 -5.40 63.83 -3.20
C SER A 42 -4.91 65.27 -3.29
N ASP A 43 -3.70 65.43 -3.78
CA ASP A 43 -3.11 66.78 -3.93
C ASP A 43 -3.81 67.62 -5.01
N ARG A 44 -4.21 66.96 -6.10
CA ARG A 44 -4.86 67.61 -7.23
C ARG A 44 -6.22 68.26 -6.88
N SER A 45 -7.03 67.55 -6.13
CA SER A 45 -8.36 68.06 -5.70
C SER A 45 -8.26 69.28 -4.80
N SER A 46 -7.39 69.20 -3.79
CA SER A 46 -7.17 70.32 -2.86
C SER A 46 -6.57 71.55 -3.53
N ILE A 47 -5.63 71.33 -4.47
CA ILE A 47 -5.02 72.44 -5.23
C ILE A 47 -6.01 73.07 -6.19
N MET A 48 -6.86 72.28 -6.86
CA MET A 48 -7.90 72.80 -7.76
C MET A 48 -8.85 73.74 -7.02
N THR A 49 -9.37 73.31 -5.89
CA THR A 49 -10.32 74.13 -5.06
C THR A 49 -9.63 75.41 -4.61
N ALA A 50 -8.40 75.38 -4.18
CA ALA A 50 -7.64 76.54 -3.75
C ALA A 50 -7.33 77.51 -4.91
N LEU A 51 -7.11 77.04 -6.13
CA LEU A 51 -6.89 77.86 -7.32
C LEU A 51 -8.24 78.49 -7.80
N GLU A 52 -9.32 77.76 -7.74
CA GLU A 52 -10.70 78.28 -8.04
C GLU A 52 -11.08 79.41 -7.08
N GLU A 53 -10.91 79.21 -5.76
CA GLU A 53 -11.15 80.20 -4.73
C GLU A 53 -10.25 81.42 -4.94
N TYR A 54 -8.99 81.31 -5.24
CA TYR A 54 -8.05 82.40 -5.53
C TYR A 54 -8.55 83.27 -6.70
N TYR A 55 -8.96 82.62 -7.81
CA TYR A 55 -9.44 83.34 -8.99
C TYR A 55 -10.75 84.02 -8.76
N ILE A 56 -11.65 83.44 -8.00
CA ILE A 56 -12.94 84.06 -7.60
C ILE A 56 -12.70 85.31 -6.75
N GLU A 57 -11.76 85.21 -5.78
CA GLU A 57 -11.50 86.38 -4.87
C GLU A 57 -10.77 87.52 -5.57
N LYS A 58 -9.82 87.23 -6.48
CA LYS A 58 -8.96 88.22 -7.12
C LYS A 58 -9.48 88.72 -8.49
N GLY A 59 -10.37 87.93 -9.14
CA GLY A 59 -10.85 88.21 -10.51
C GLY A 59 -9.80 88.08 -11.59
N SER A 60 -8.56 87.69 -11.26
CA SER A 60 -7.43 87.53 -12.16
C SER A 60 -6.29 86.66 -11.55
N TRP A 61 -5.37 86.20 -12.39
CA TRP A 61 -4.19 85.47 -11.93
C TRP A 61 -3.04 86.35 -11.40
N ALA A 62 -3.29 87.69 -11.26
CA ALA A 62 -2.28 88.64 -10.81
C ALA A 62 -1.83 88.33 -9.38
N GLY A 63 -0.51 88.07 -9.19
CA GLY A 63 0.08 87.80 -7.90
C GLY A 63 0.12 86.30 -7.51
N ILE A 64 -0.37 85.42 -8.37
CA ILE A 64 -0.36 83.97 -8.12
C ILE A 64 1.08 83.43 -7.95
N GLU A 65 2.08 84.13 -8.50
CA GLU A 65 3.49 83.79 -8.37
C GLU A 65 3.95 83.79 -6.90
N ASN A 66 3.41 84.73 -6.11
CA ASN A 66 3.81 84.92 -4.73
C ASN A 66 2.71 84.49 -3.72
N ALA A 67 1.69 83.83 -4.19
CA ALA A 67 0.59 83.43 -3.32
C ALA A 67 1.02 82.30 -2.39
N ASP A 68 0.85 82.48 -1.07
CA ASP A 68 1.12 81.55 -0.01
C ASP A 68 0.18 80.31 -0.03
N LEU A 69 -0.60 80.15 -1.10
CA LEU A 69 -1.57 79.05 -1.28
C LEU A 69 -0.95 77.65 -1.16
N PHE A 70 0.32 77.58 -1.49
CA PHE A 70 1.06 76.32 -1.50
C PHE A 70 1.83 76.08 -0.19
N MET A 71 2.05 77.08 0.66
CA MET A 71 2.65 76.87 1.99
C MET A 71 1.66 76.20 2.96
N ARG A 72 0.35 76.31 2.70
CA ARG A 72 -0.70 75.62 3.53
C ARG A 72 -0.85 74.15 3.24
N LEU A 73 -0.32 73.66 2.11
CA LEU A 73 -0.40 72.28 1.67
C LEU A 73 0.90 71.47 2.03
N THR A 74 1.95 72.15 2.46
CA THR A 74 3.12 71.51 3.04
C THR A 74 3.03 71.59 4.57
N GLU A 75 3.17 70.47 5.27
CA GLU A 75 3.05 70.38 6.73
C GLU A 75 3.84 71.44 7.49
N PRO A 76 3.34 71.97 8.63
CA PRO A 76 4.02 72.96 9.44
C PRO A 76 5.17 72.25 10.18
N GLY A 77 6.42 72.48 9.75
CA GLY A 77 7.52 71.96 10.56
C GLY A 77 8.94 71.97 9.97
N ASN A 78 9.11 72.13 8.70
CA ASN A 78 10.43 72.22 8.13
C ASN A 78 10.51 73.31 7.09
N ASN A 79 11.42 74.29 7.31
CA ASN A 79 11.77 75.27 6.30
C ASN A 79 12.33 74.51 5.07
N PRO A 80 11.63 74.41 3.96
CA PRO A 80 12.22 73.85 2.77
C PRO A 80 13.23 74.86 2.19
N PRO A 81 14.41 74.40 1.75
CA PRO A 81 15.27 75.26 0.94
C PRO A 81 14.52 75.66 -0.32
N PRO A 82 14.80 76.83 -0.92
CA PRO A 82 14.17 77.30 -2.11
C PRO A 82 14.34 76.23 -3.22
N GLN A 83 13.25 75.52 -3.50
CA GLN A 83 13.26 74.49 -4.53
C GLN A 83 13.11 75.15 -5.90
N PRO A 84 14.05 74.93 -6.82
CA PRO A 84 13.98 75.50 -8.17
C PRO A 84 12.91 74.90 -9.07
N HIS A 85 12.17 73.87 -8.58
CA HIS A 85 11.16 73.13 -9.40
C HIS A 85 9.90 72.81 -8.61
N SER A 86 8.90 73.72 -8.70
CA SER A 86 7.55 73.35 -8.29
C SER A 86 6.98 72.23 -9.21
N PRO A 87 6.37 71.18 -8.70
CA PRO A 87 5.74 70.13 -9.54
C PRO A 87 4.53 70.64 -10.33
N LEU A 88 4.13 71.86 -10.11
CA LEU A 88 2.89 72.46 -10.62
C LEU A 88 3.20 73.63 -11.53
N THR A 89 2.70 73.59 -12.74
CA THR A 89 2.70 74.70 -13.70
C THR A 89 1.27 75.18 -13.86
N ILE A 90 1.04 76.49 -13.73
CA ILE A 90 -0.28 77.12 -13.95
C ILE A 90 -0.20 78.00 -15.18
N THR A 91 -1.17 77.89 -16.06
CA THR A 91 -1.31 78.74 -17.26
C THR A 91 -2.57 79.54 -17.20
N ASP A 92 -2.61 80.62 -17.93
CA ASP A 92 -3.86 81.37 -18.22
C ASP A 92 -4.72 80.72 -19.30
N GLN A 93 -5.84 81.26 -19.68
CA GLN A 93 -6.71 80.74 -20.74
C GLN A 93 -6.04 80.59 -22.09
N SER A 94 -5.04 81.43 -22.36
CA SER A 94 -4.29 81.40 -23.63
C SER A 94 -3.19 80.33 -23.66
N GLY A 95 -2.90 79.63 -22.57
CA GLY A 95 -1.80 78.71 -22.41
C GLY A 95 -0.47 79.36 -22.03
N LYS A 96 -0.46 80.62 -21.66
CA LYS A 96 0.74 81.32 -21.17
C LYS A 96 0.98 80.96 -19.74
N VAL A 97 2.23 80.49 -19.41
CA VAL A 97 2.64 80.12 -18.07
C VAL A 97 2.65 81.33 -17.16
N ILE A 98 1.81 81.31 -16.17
CA ILE A 98 1.66 82.36 -15.13
C ILE A 98 2.36 81.99 -13.83
N ARG A 99 2.61 80.71 -13.64
CA ARG A 99 3.49 80.15 -12.58
C ARG A 99 4.35 79.03 -13.14
N ALA A 100 5.67 79.23 -13.03
CA ALA A 100 6.66 78.26 -13.50
C ALA A 100 6.67 77.01 -12.63
N GLY A 101 6.73 75.85 -13.28
CA GLY A 101 6.89 74.52 -12.66
C GLY A 101 7.67 73.59 -13.58
N SER A 102 7.75 72.34 -13.23
CA SER A 102 8.55 71.30 -13.87
C SER A 102 8.65 71.42 -15.40
N GLY A 103 9.74 71.99 -15.90
CA GLY A 103 10.07 72.03 -17.32
C GLY A 103 9.55 73.23 -18.11
N TYR A 104 8.78 74.15 -17.47
CA TYR A 104 8.23 75.33 -18.13
C TYR A 104 8.70 76.62 -17.45
N GLN A 105 8.99 77.66 -18.22
CA GLN A 105 9.44 78.95 -17.73
C GLN A 105 8.28 79.94 -17.66
N LEU A 106 8.34 80.91 -16.74
CA LEU A 106 7.35 81.96 -16.60
C LEU A 106 7.20 82.73 -17.92
N GLY A 107 5.96 82.94 -18.38
CA GLY A 107 5.64 83.64 -19.63
C GLY A 107 5.78 82.79 -20.89
N GLN A 108 6.22 81.53 -20.80
CA GLN A 108 6.28 80.58 -21.92
C GLN A 108 4.89 80.23 -22.40
N MET A 109 4.68 80.17 -23.72
CA MET A 109 3.42 79.66 -24.32
C MET A 109 3.49 78.13 -24.47
N ILE A 110 2.51 77.41 -23.92
CA ILE A 110 2.39 75.97 -24.05
C ILE A 110 1.50 75.67 -25.26
N GLN A 111 1.98 74.80 -26.14
CA GLN A 111 1.21 74.35 -27.31
C GLN A 111 0.00 73.51 -26.87
N GLN A 112 -1.01 73.44 -27.73
CA GLN A 112 -2.32 72.84 -27.43
C GLN A 112 -2.21 71.34 -27.02
N GLU A 113 -1.22 70.61 -27.49
CA GLU A 113 -0.94 69.23 -27.08
C GLU A 113 -0.51 69.17 -25.59
N GLY A 114 0.26 70.10 -25.11
CA GLY A 114 0.67 70.22 -23.70
C GLY A 114 -0.48 70.64 -22.79
N LEU A 115 -1.40 71.49 -23.25
CA LEU A 115 -2.59 71.88 -22.51
C LEU A 115 -3.63 70.76 -22.38
N ASN A 116 -3.70 69.85 -23.34
CA ASN A 116 -4.56 68.67 -23.27
C ASN A 116 -4.18 67.70 -22.16
N SER A 117 -2.96 67.73 -21.69
CA SER A 117 -2.50 66.96 -20.52
C SER A 117 -2.78 67.67 -19.18
N GLY A 118 -3.13 68.95 -19.23
CA GLY A 118 -3.48 69.78 -18.06
C GLY A 118 -4.95 69.60 -17.66
N THR A 119 -5.23 69.89 -16.40
CA THR A 119 -6.63 69.94 -15.90
C THR A 119 -7.13 71.39 -16.04
N PRO A 120 -8.27 71.64 -16.72
CA PRO A 120 -8.83 72.97 -16.81
C PRO A 120 -9.34 73.44 -15.43
N ILE A 121 -8.96 74.66 -15.04
CA ILE A 121 -9.43 75.32 -13.85
C ILE A 121 -10.70 76.08 -14.29
N GLN A 122 -11.85 75.66 -13.77
CA GLN A 122 -13.17 76.22 -14.15
C GLN A 122 -13.69 77.17 -13.07
N VAL A 123 -14.02 78.40 -13.46
CA VAL A 123 -14.65 79.43 -12.59
C VAL A 123 -15.88 79.93 -13.30
N ASP A 124 -17.04 79.87 -12.68
CA ASP A 124 -18.35 80.23 -13.23
C ASP A 124 -18.63 79.59 -14.61
N GLY A 125 -18.20 78.30 -14.82
CA GLY A 125 -18.40 77.56 -16.07
C GLY A 125 -17.51 78.01 -17.23
N GLN A 126 -16.55 78.86 -17.01
CA GLN A 126 -15.51 79.25 -18.00
C GLN A 126 -14.16 78.77 -17.58
N THR A 127 -13.33 78.33 -18.52
CA THR A 127 -11.99 77.94 -18.24
C THR A 127 -11.10 79.13 -17.95
N ALA A 128 -10.68 79.33 -16.70
CA ALA A 128 -9.80 80.42 -16.25
C ALA A 128 -8.31 80.16 -16.52
N GLY A 129 -7.90 78.86 -16.69
CA GLY A 129 -6.53 78.43 -16.94
C GLY A 129 -6.39 76.95 -16.90
N TYR A 130 -5.17 76.42 -16.92
CA TYR A 130 -4.89 75.02 -16.86
C TYR A 130 -3.81 74.73 -15.79
N LEU A 131 -4.09 73.68 -15.00
CA LEU A 131 -3.11 73.11 -14.06
C LEU A 131 -2.42 71.91 -14.71
N ILE A 132 -1.10 72.07 -14.95
CA ILE A 132 -0.26 71.00 -15.46
C ILE A 132 0.56 70.43 -14.30
N PHE A 133 0.34 69.17 -14.01
CA PHE A 133 1.06 68.46 -12.96
C PHE A 133 2.11 67.55 -13.58
N SER A 134 3.37 67.85 -13.30
CA SER A 134 4.49 66.96 -13.64
C SER A 134 5.07 66.41 -12.32
N PRO A 135 4.86 65.19 -12.03
CA PRO A 135 5.47 64.62 -10.83
C PRO A 135 7.00 64.80 -10.89
N PRO A 136 7.66 65.14 -9.77
CA PRO A 136 9.09 65.27 -9.74
C PRO A 136 9.74 63.92 -10.18
N PRO A 137 10.91 63.96 -10.84
CA PRO A 137 11.63 62.76 -11.13
C PRO A 137 11.89 62.03 -9.80
N TYR A 138 11.72 60.71 -9.83
CA TYR A 138 11.97 59.82 -8.67
C TYR A 138 13.31 60.21 -8.04
N ASN A 139 13.32 60.63 -6.78
CA ASN A 139 14.52 60.91 -6.01
C ASN A 139 14.60 59.87 -4.89
N GLU A 140 15.72 59.11 -4.86
CA GLU A 140 15.97 58.09 -3.85
C GLU A 140 15.92 58.62 -2.40
N ASN A 141 16.12 59.90 -2.17
CA ASN A 141 16.10 60.54 -0.86
C ASN A 141 14.72 61.17 -0.52
N SER A 142 13.67 60.80 -1.22
CA SER A 142 12.31 61.27 -0.91
C SER A 142 11.60 60.31 0.08
N PRO A 143 10.61 60.76 0.86
CA PRO A 143 9.79 59.90 1.72
C PRO A 143 9.16 58.73 0.95
N GLU A 144 8.91 58.94 -0.35
CA GLU A 144 8.39 57.92 -1.26
C GLU A 144 9.46 56.85 -1.56
N GLY A 145 10.72 57.26 -1.73
CA GLY A 145 11.85 56.37 -1.89
C GLY A 145 12.03 55.47 -0.66
N ASP A 146 12.06 56.06 0.53
CA ASP A 146 12.18 55.39 1.81
C ASP A 146 11.04 54.35 2.01
N PHE A 147 9.81 54.68 1.60
CA PHE A 147 8.69 53.76 1.67
C PHE A 147 8.82 52.56 0.73
N LEU A 148 9.22 52.82 -0.52
CA LEU A 148 9.47 51.72 -1.48
C LEU A 148 10.64 50.83 -1.06
N ASP A 149 11.68 51.38 -0.48
CA ASP A 149 12.83 50.64 0.04
C ASP A 149 12.43 49.75 1.22
N ARG A 150 11.59 50.26 2.15
CA ARG A 150 11.03 49.44 3.24
C ARG A 150 10.18 48.29 2.72
N ILE A 151 9.32 48.54 1.72
CA ILE A 151 8.53 47.51 1.08
C ILE A 151 9.46 46.44 0.40
N ASN A 152 10.46 46.89 -0.33
CA ASN A 152 11.43 46.00 -0.97
C ASN A 152 12.15 45.12 0.07
N GLN A 153 12.61 45.70 1.19
CA GLN A 153 13.21 44.95 2.29
C GLN A 153 12.24 43.93 2.88
N LEU A 154 11.00 44.29 3.15
CA LEU A 154 9.97 43.36 3.66
C LEU A 154 9.70 42.24 2.67
N LEU A 155 9.64 42.51 1.36
CA LEU A 155 9.48 41.49 0.32
C LEU A 155 10.67 40.52 0.29
N VAL A 156 11.89 41.02 0.42
CA VAL A 156 13.10 40.19 0.48
C VAL A 156 13.09 39.30 1.73
N TYR A 157 12.77 39.87 2.91
CA TYR A 157 12.69 39.06 4.14
C TYR A 157 11.59 38.00 4.05
N SER A 158 10.41 38.34 3.54
CA SER A 158 9.31 37.40 3.36
C SER A 158 9.69 36.27 2.38
N ALA A 159 10.41 36.59 1.31
CA ALA A 159 10.93 35.62 0.35
C ALA A 159 11.92 34.64 0.99
N LEU A 160 12.86 35.14 1.81
CA LEU A 160 13.82 34.31 2.53
C LEU A 160 13.14 33.36 3.51
N VAL A 161 12.21 33.87 4.31
CA VAL A 161 11.45 33.04 5.28
C VAL A 161 10.64 31.97 4.55
N THR A 162 9.90 32.33 3.50
CA THR A 162 9.09 31.40 2.72
C THR A 162 9.97 30.31 2.09
N THR A 163 11.13 30.69 1.55
CA THR A 163 12.07 29.72 0.97
C THR A 163 12.62 28.74 2.04
N ALA A 164 12.96 29.25 3.23
CA ALA A 164 13.43 28.42 4.33
C ALA A 164 12.34 27.42 4.80
N VAL A 165 11.09 27.88 4.94
CA VAL A 165 9.96 27.04 5.29
C VAL A 165 9.69 25.97 4.22
N ALA A 166 9.70 26.37 2.93
CA ALA A 166 9.50 25.44 1.83
C ALA A 166 10.59 24.36 1.77
N LEU A 167 11.86 24.74 2.03
CA LEU A 167 12.97 23.81 2.09
C LEU A 167 12.81 22.81 3.27
N ALA A 168 12.46 23.31 4.45
CA ALA A 168 12.23 22.46 5.62
C ALA A 168 11.10 21.46 5.40
N LEU A 169 9.97 21.92 4.86
CA LEU A 169 8.83 21.04 4.49
C LEU A 169 9.21 20.04 3.40
N GLY A 170 9.95 20.46 2.39
CA GLY A 170 10.42 19.59 1.32
C GLY A 170 11.33 18.46 1.85
N ILE A 171 12.24 18.77 2.79
CA ILE A 171 13.10 17.77 3.42
C ILE A 171 12.29 16.81 4.29
N LEU A 172 11.33 17.32 5.07
CA LEU A 172 10.44 16.51 5.91
C LEU A 172 9.63 15.51 5.08
N LEU A 173 8.96 15.99 4.03
CA LEU A 173 8.19 15.16 3.11
C LEU A 173 9.06 14.17 2.34
N ALA A 174 10.21 14.61 1.86
CA ALA A 174 11.16 13.72 1.18
C ALA A 174 11.62 12.57 2.09
N ARG A 175 11.88 12.83 3.37
CA ARG A 175 12.24 11.79 4.34
C ARG A 175 11.07 10.87 4.68
N SER A 176 9.88 11.41 4.94
CA SER A 176 8.72 10.61 5.32
C SER A 176 8.24 9.67 4.22
N LEU A 177 8.36 10.05 2.95
CA LEU A 177 7.93 9.22 1.81
C LEU A 177 9.05 8.31 1.28
N THR A 178 10.29 8.82 1.22
CA THR A 178 11.37 8.08 0.53
C THR A 178 12.03 7.03 1.43
N SER A 179 12.09 7.24 2.75
CA SER A 179 12.69 6.27 3.67
C SER A 179 11.95 4.93 3.67
N PRO A 180 10.61 4.88 3.89
CA PRO A 180 9.87 3.63 3.85
C PRO A 180 9.99 2.89 2.50
N ILE A 181 9.93 3.63 1.39
CA ILE A 181 10.08 3.02 0.05
C ILE A 181 11.47 2.39 -0.12
N ARG A 182 12.52 3.04 0.38
CA ARG A 182 13.88 2.50 0.31
C ARG A 182 14.03 1.25 1.17
N ASP A 183 13.45 1.23 2.37
CA ASP A 183 13.50 0.09 3.27
C ASP A 183 12.73 -1.09 2.67
N LEU A 184 11.56 -0.84 2.06
CA LEU A 184 10.79 -1.83 1.31
C LEU A 184 11.57 -2.38 0.11
N THR A 185 12.26 -1.52 -0.64
CA THR A 185 13.10 -1.92 -1.77
C THR A 185 14.26 -2.81 -1.31
N ARG A 186 14.93 -2.46 -0.21
CA ARG A 186 16.02 -3.28 0.36
C ARG A 186 15.51 -4.64 0.83
N ALA A 187 14.39 -4.66 1.57
CA ALA A 187 13.79 -5.90 2.03
C ALA A 187 13.38 -6.80 0.84
N THR A 188 12.83 -6.22 -0.23
CA THR A 188 12.49 -6.96 -1.46
C THR A 188 13.72 -7.57 -2.12
N HIS A 189 14.85 -6.83 -2.20
CA HIS A 189 16.11 -7.37 -2.70
C HIS A 189 16.62 -8.50 -1.82
N ALA A 190 16.62 -8.35 -0.50
CA ALA A 190 17.06 -9.39 0.42
C ALA A 190 16.21 -10.68 0.27
N VAL A 191 14.87 -10.54 0.16
CA VAL A 191 13.98 -11.66 -0.12
C VAL A 191 14.31 -12.32 -1.46
N SER A 192 14.62 -11.56 -2.50
CA SER A 192 15.01 -12.11 -3.82
C SER A 192 16.35 -12.84 -3.78
N GLU A 193 17.24 -12.51 -2.85
CA GLU A 193 18.52 -13.19 -2.60
C GLU A 193 18.39 -14.37 -1.63
N GLY A 194 17.17 -14.62 -1.14
CA GLY A 194 16.84 -15.76 -0.28
C GLY A 194 16.82 -15.46 1.22
N ASP A 195 17.07 -14.24 1.65
CA ASP A 195 16.91 -13.83 3.05
C ASP A 195 15.45 -13.46 3.34
N LEU A 196 14.69 -14.43 3.81
CA LEU A 196 13.26 -14.28 4.15
C LEU A 196 13.03 -13.78 5.59
N SER A 197 14.09 -13.55 6.35
CA SER A 197 13.98 -13.09 7.75
C SER A 197 13.68 -11.59 7.86
N GLN A 198 13.81 -10.86 6.76
CA GLN A 198 13.65 -9.41 6.71
C GLN A 198 12.18 -9.00 6.91
N GLN A 199 11.99 -8.11 7.87
CA GLN A 199 10.70 -7.46 8.11
C GLN A 199 10.84 -5.95 7.97
N VAL A 200 9.88 -5.33 7.30
CA VAL A 200 9.79 -3.88 7.18
C VAL A 200 8.96 -3.33 8.35
N HIS A 201 9.54 -2.39 9.10
CA HIS A 201 8.81 -1.77 10.20
C HIS A 201 7.67 -0.88 9.68
N VAL A 202 6.46 -1.13 10.16
CA VAL A 202 5.28 -0.35 9.81
C VAL A 202 5.23 0.89 10.71
N HIS A 203 5.71 2.03 10.21
CA HIS A 203 5.73 3.30 10.96
C HIS A 203 4.55 4.20 10.63
N SER A 204 3.84 3.96 9.56
CA SER A 204 2.73 4.78 9.08
C SER A 204 1.40 4.02 9.10
N ARG A 205 0.30 4.77 9.20
CA ARG A 205 -1.07 4.24 9.09
C ARG A 205 -1.71 4.58 7.74
N ASP A 206 -0.92 4.99 6.78
CA ASP A 206 -1.31 5.29 5.40
C ASP A 206 -1.09 4.09 4.46
N GLU A 207 -1.16 4.33 3.15
CA GLU A 207 -0.98 3.33 2.10
C GLU A 207 0.41 2.69 2.14
N LEU A 208 1.44 3.41 2.62
CA LEU A 208 2.79 2.88 2.80
C LEU A 208 2.84 1.88 3.96
N GLY A 209 2.09 2.14 5.03
CA GLY A 209 1.94 1.21 6.14
C GLY A 209 1.21 -0.06 5.73
N GLU A 210 0.13 0.05 4.94
CA GLU A 210 -0.59 -1.08 4.38
C GLU A 210 0.32 -1.93 3.47
N LEU A 211 1.08 -1.28 2.59
CA LEU A 211 2.04 -1.94 1.70
C LEU A 211 3.13 -2.69 2.48
N ALA A 212 3.69 -2.09 3.53
CA ALA A 212 4.67 -2.74 4.40
C ALA A 212 4.06 -3.96 5.12
N GLY A 213 2.82 -3.85 5.60
CA GLY A 213 2.09 -4.96 6.20
C GLY A 213 1.82 -6.11 5.22
N ALA A 214 1.42 -5.80 4.00
CA ALA A 214 1.20 -6.77 2.93
C ALA A 214 2.51 -7.47 2.54
N PHE A 215 3.60 -6.73 2.42
CA PHE A 215 4.94 -7.28 2.17
C PHE A 215 5.37 -8.26 3.27
N ASN A 216 5.21 -7.89 4.54
CA ASN A 216 5.58 -8.75 5.67
C ASN A 216 4.76 -10.05 5.68
N LYS A 217 3.44 -9.97 5.41
CA LYS A 217 2.58 -11.16 5.27
C LYS A 217 3.05 -12.07 4.13
N MET A 218 3.36 -11.49 2.98
CA MET A 218 3.88 -12.23 1.82
C MET A 218 5.22 -12.91 2.15
N SER A 219 6.17 -12.19 2.75
CA SER A 219 7.48 -12.72 3.13
C SER A 219 7.36 -13.86 4.13
N SER A 220 6.51 -13.71 5.15
CA SER A 220 6.25 -14.75 6.15
C SER A 220 5.60 -16.00 5.52
N ALA A 221 4.62 -15.83 4.63
CA ALA A 221 3.99 -16.93 3.91
C ALA A 221 4.99 -17.67 3.01
N LEU A 222 5.86 -16.94 2.31
CA LEU A 222 6.92 -17.51 1.48
C LEU A 222 7.94 -18.29 2.32
N ALA A 223 8.36 -17.73 3.46
CA ALA A 223 9.27 -18.41 4.39
C ALA A 223 8.66 -19.71 4.92
N ALA A 224 7.39 -19.68 5.35
CA ALA A 224 6.68 -20.88 5.79
C ALA A 224 6.60 -21.95 4.68
N SER A 225 6.27 -21.53 3.44
CA SER A 225 6.21 -22.43 2.28
C SER A 225 7.56 -23.09 1.96
N ILE A 226 8.65 -22.32 1.96
CA ILE A 226 9.99 -22.85 1.69
C ILE A 226 10.44 -23.80 2.80
N ASN A 227 10.18 -23.46 4.06
CA ASN A 227 10.53 -24.33 5.19
C ASN A 227 9.71 -25.64 5.16
N ALA A 228 8.41 -25.57 4.89
CA ALA A 228 7.58 -26.76 4.72
C ALA A 228 8.09 -27.65 3.58
N ARG A 229 8.50 -27.05 2.45
CA ARG A 229 9.08 -27.80 1.33
C ARG A 229 10.43 -28.45 1.66
N ARG A 230 11.30 -27.76 2.41
CA ARG A 230 12.58 -28.33 2.88
C ARG A 230 12.35 -29.49 3.82
N GLN A 231 11.44 -29.33 4.79
CA GLN A 231 11.08 -30.39 5.72
C GLN A 231 10.54 -31.61 4.97
N MET A 232 9.58 -31.40 4.06
CA MET A 232 9.02 -32.46 3.23
C MET A 232 10.11 -33.23 2.46
N THR A 233 11.10 -32.53 1.87
CA THR A 233 12.19 -33.19 1.15
C THR A 233 13.07 -34.04 2.08
N ALA A 234 13.33 -33.56 3.30
CA ALA A 234 14.10 -34.31 4.30
C ALA A 234 13.32 -35.54 4.77
N ASP A 235 12.03 -35.44 5.01
CA ASP A 235 11.17 -36.54 5.44
C ASP A 235 11.06 -37.60 4.34
N ILE A 236 10.88 -37.24 3.07
CA ILE A 236 10.89 -38.14 1.93
C ILE A 236 12.21 -38.91 1.88
N ALA A 237 13.34 -38.23 1.99
CA ALA A 237 14.66 -38.89 1.94
C ALA A 237 14.84 -39.88 3.09
N HIS A 238 14.29 -39.57 4.27
CA HIS A 238 14.34 -40.48 5.43
C HIS A 238 13.46 -41.70 5.24
N GLU A 239 12.22 -41.53 4.80
CA GLU A 239 11.24 -42.59 4.60
C GLU A 239 11.61 -43.51 3.42
N LEU A 240 12.31 -43.02 2.39
CA LEU A 240 12.87 -43.86 1.31
C LEU A 240 14.11 -44.64 1.73
N ARG A 241 14.96 -44.04 2.59
CA ARG A 241 16.24 -44.66 2.99
C ARG A 241 16.02 -45.93 3.82
N THR A 242 15.05 -45.96 4.69
CA THR A 242 14.78 -47.05 5.63
C THR A 242 14.47 -48.35 4.90
N PRO A 243 13.45 -48.50 4.03
CA PRO A 243 13.15 -49.71 3.30
C PRO A 243 14.29 -50.10 2.34
N LEU A 244 14.93 -49.10 1.71
CA LEU A 244 16.05 -49.35 0.82
C LEU A 244 17.24 -49.98 1.55
N SER A 245 17.56 -49.50 2.76
CA SER A 245 18.64 -50.08 3.58
C SER A 245 18.31 -51.53 4.05
N LEU A 246 17.03 -51.80 4.33
CA LEU A 246 16.60 -53.17 4.67
C LEU A 246 16.69 -54.08 3.47
N ILE A 247 16.25 -53.67 2.28
CA ILE A 247 16.40 -54.45 1.03
C ILE A 247 17.86 -54.77 0.76
N LEU A 248 18.73 -53.76 0.80
CA LEU A 248 20.16 -53.92 0.54
C LEU A 248 20.81 -54.82 1.58
N GLY A 249 20.56 -54.59 2.89
CA GLY A 249 21.13 -55.40 3.96
C GLY A 249 20.72 -56.88 3.90
N HIS A 250 19.43 -57.16 3.61
CA HIS A 250 19.00 -58.56 3.41
C HIS A 250 19.59 -59.19 2.16
N ALA A 251 19.65 -58.45 1.04
CA ALA A 251 20.22 -58.93 -0.20
C ALA A 251 21.73 -59.25 -0.05
N GLU A 252 22.49 -58.35 0.60
CA GLU A 252 23.92 -58.54 0.89
C GLU A 252 24.14 -59.73 1.84
N ALA A 253 23.34 -59.84 2.93
CA ALA A 253 23.46 -60.94 3.88
C ALA A 253 23.15 -62.32 3.25
N VAL A 254 22.20 -62.38 2.30
CA VAL A 254 21.92 -63.59 1.52
C VAL A 254 23.07 -63.88 0.53
N HIS A 255 23.58 -62.82 -0.15
CA HIS A 255 24.68 -62.92 -1.09
C HIS A 255 25.98 -63.45 -0.40
N ASP A 256 26.29 -62.94 0.78
CA ASP A 256 27.51 -63.30 1.53
C ASP A 256 27.37 -64.64 2.32
N GLY A 257 26.20 -65.27 2.22
CA GLY A 257 25.93 -66.54 2.90
C GLY A 257 25.71 -66.40 4.42
N ILE A 258 25.53 -65.20 4.93
CA ILE A 258 25.20 -64.90 6.33
C ILE A 258 23.74 -65.30 6.62
N LEU A 259 22.83 -65.02 5.68
CA LEU A 259 21.45 -65.50 5.70
C LEU A 259 21.23 -66.57 4.66
N PRO A 260 20.47 -67.64 4.94
CA PRO A 260 20.17 -68.67 3.95
C PRO A 260 19.26 -68.10 2.82
N SER A 261 19.47 -68.63 1.59
CA SER A 261 18.63 -68.30 0.43
C SER A 261 17.25 -68.95 0.54
N THR A 262 16.45 -68.55 1.54
CA THR A 262 15.10 -69.10 1.79
C THR A 262 14.04 -68.20 1.22
N LYS A 263 12.85 -68.76 1.02
CA LYS A 263 11.69 -68.01 0.56
C LYS A 263 11.32 -66.83 1.49
N GLU A 264 11.49 -67.06 2.79
CA GLU A 264 11.17 -66.06 3.84
C GLU A 264 12.07 -64.84 3.70
N ASN A 265 13.37 -64.97 3.45
CA ASN A 265 14.29 -63.85 3.28
C ASN A 265 13.99 -63.06 1.99
N PHE A 266 13.64 -63.73 0.90
CA PHE A 266 13.19 -63.06 -0.32
C PHE A 266 11.83 -62.40 -0.17
N GLU A 267 10.94 -62.94 0.67
CA GLU A 267 9.65 -62.36 0.97
C GLU A 267 9.80 -61.00 1.68
N ILE A 268 10.75 -60.88 2.64
CA ILE A 268 11.07 -59.60 3.31
C ILE A 268 11.53 -58.56 2.28
N ILE A 269 12.45 -58.94 1.38
CA ILE A 269 12.91 -58.04 0.30
C ILE A 269 11.73 -57.58 -0.57
N ARG A 270 10.84 -58.53 -0.93
CA ARG A 270 9.68 -58.25 -1.76
C ARG A 270 8.67 -57.31 -1.06
N GLU A 271 8.42 -57.55 0.23
CA GLU A 271 7.53 -56.73 1.03
C GLU A 271 8.04 -55.30 1.15
N GLU A 272 9.36 -55.10 1.42
CA GLU A 272 9.94 -53.78 1.52
C GLU A 272 10.00 -53.05 0.15
N ALA A 273 10.21 -53.79 -0.95
CA ALA A 273 10.14 -53.22 -2.29
C ALA A 273 8.69 -52.75 -2.64
N GLY A 274 7.69 -53.56 -2.28
CA GLY A 274 6.26 -53.18 -2.44
C GLY A 274 5.89 -51.98 -1.59
N ARG A 275 6.43 -51.88 -0.36
CA ARG A 275 6.26 -50.68 0.50
C ARG A 275 6.85 -49.43 -0.14
N LEU A 276 8.05 -49.56 -0.77
CA LEU A 276 8.69 -48.44 -1.48
C LEU A 276 7.86 -47.99 -2.69
N GLU A 277 7.32 -48.95 -3.46
CA GLU A 277 6.42 -48.65 -4.60
C GLU A 277 5.19 -47.85 -4.14
N HIS A 278 4.52 -48.33 -3.08
CA HIS A 278 3.37 -47.59 -2.50
C HIS A 278 3.73 -46.17 -2.03
N LEU A 279 4.90 -46.01 -1.39
CA LEU A 279 5.36 -44.71 -0.94
C LEU A 279 5.59 -43.73 -2.12
N VAL A 280 6.16 -44.24 -3.23
CA VAL A 280 6.36 -43.43 -4.44
C VAL A 280 5.04 -43.03 -5.08
N ASP A 281 4.04 -43.92 -5.13
CA ASP A 281 2.71 -43.62 -5.65
C ASP A 281 1.95 -42.60 -4.75
N ASP A 282 2.11 -42.73 -3.45
CA ASP A 282 1.58 -41.78 -2.46
C ASP A 282 2.16 -40.40 -2.67
N LEU A 283 3.49 -40.28 -2.82
CA LEU A 283 4.18 -39.01 -3.09
C LEU A 283 3.78 -38.41 -4.44
N ARG A 284 3.59 -39.23 -5.46
CA ARG A 284 3.10 -38.81 -6.76
C ARG A 284 1.68 -38.22 -6.64
N THR A 285 0.80 -38.89 -5.91
CA THR A 285 -0.57 -38.44 -5.70
C THR A 285 -0.61 -37.07 -4.99
N LEU A 286 0.21 -36.92 -3.93
CA LEU A 286 0.32 -35.65 -3.21
C LEU A 286 0.92 -34.53 -4.08
N SER A 287 1.93 -34.83 -4.89
CA SER A 287 2.56 -33.87 -5.79
C SER A 287 1.57 -33.35 -6.84
N LEU A 288 0.77 -34.24 -7.44
CA LEU A 288 -0.28 -33.86 -8.38
C LEU A 288 -1.40 -33.05 -7.72
N ALA A 289 -1.77 -33.40 -6.48
CA ALA A 289 -2.76 -32.65 -5.72
C ALA A 289 -2.30 -31.23 -5.40
N ASP A 290 -1.02 -31.07 -4.99
CA ASP A 290 -0.42 -29.75 -4.71
C ASP A 290 -0.33 -28.85 -5.95
N ALA A 291 -0.06 -29.45 -7.10
CA ALA A 291 -0.05 -28.74 -8.37
C ALA A 291 -1.46 -28.40 -8.88
N GLY A 292 -2.51 -28.94 -8.25
CA GLY A 292 -3.88 -28.83 -8.76
C GLY A 292 -4.13 -29.68 -10.02
N GLU A 293 -3.23 -30.62 -10.31
CA GLU A 293 -3.23 -31.47 -11.51
C GLU A 293 -3.79 -32.88 -11.25
N LEU A 294 -4.26 -33.14 -10.02
CA LEU A 294 -4.87 -34.44 -9.71
C LEU A 294 -6.13 -34.62 -10.54
N SER A 295 -6.07 -35.48 -11.54
CA SER A 295 -7.22 -35.82 -12.37
C SER A 295 -8.27 -36.58 -11.55
N ILE A 296 -9.51 -36.11 -11.57
CA ILE A 296 -10.66 -36.71 -10.92
C ILE A 296 -11.74 -36.98 -11.97
N GLU A 297 -11.99 -38.24 -12.22
CA GLU A 297 -13.03 -38.69 -13.16
C GLU A 297 -14.36 -38.83 -12.44
N LYS A 298 -15.08 -37.71 -12.29
CA LYS A 298 -16.38 -37.69 -11.57
C LYS A 298 -17.46 -38.43 -12.35
N GLN A 299 -18.03 -39.42 -11.73
CA GLN A 299 -19.17 -40.20 -12.22
C GLN A 299 -20.23 -40.34 -11.12
N PRO A 300 -21.51 -40.57 -11.48
CA PRO A 300 -22.53 -40.89 -10.47
C PRO A 300 -22.20 -42.24 -9.82
N ILE A 301 -21.79 -42.24 -8.54
CA ILE A 301 -21.47 -43.46 -7.80
C ILE A 301 -22.46 -43.65 -6.65
N SER A 302 -22.76 -44.90 -6.33
CA SER A 302 -23.49 -45.30 -5.14
C SER A 302 -22.53 -45.45 -3.98
N MET A 303 -22.57 -44.54 -3.00
CA MET A 303 -21.74 -44.62 -1.80
C MET A 303 -22.04 -45.86 -0.99
N GLN A 304 -23.29 -46.29 -0.94
CA GLN A 304 -23.69 -47.53 -0.26
C GLN A 304 -22.95 -48.75 -0.83
N LYS A 305 -22.96 -48.90 -2.17
CA LYS A 305 -22.23 -49.99 -2.83
C LYS A 305 -20.74 -49.93 -2.57
N LEU A 306 -20.14 -48.75 -2.67
CA LEU A 306 -18.72 -48.54 -2.42
C LEU A 306 -18.31 -48.96 -0.99
N LEU A 307 -19.11 -48.55 0.02
CA LEU A 307 -18.89 -48.93 1.41
C LEU A 307 -19.02 -50.43 1.65
N GLN A 308 -20.02 -51.10 1.03
CA GLN A 308 -20.22 -52.53 1.10
C GLN A 308 -19.02 -53.31 0.45
N ASP A 309 -18.59 -52.87 -0.74
CA ASP A 309 -17.46 -53.50 -1.44
C ASP A 309 -16.20 -53.42 -0.61
N ILE A 310 -15.88 -52.25 -0.03
CA ILE A 310 -14.73 -52.06 0.85
C ILE A 310 -14.85 -52.89 2.13
N ALA A 311 -16.01 -52.89 2.77
CA ALA A 311 -16.24 -53.69 3.97
C ALA A 311 -15.97 -55.18 3.73
N SER A 312 -16.40 -55.70 2.56
CA SER A 312 -16.16 -57.10 2.18
C SER A 312 -14.66 -57.44 2.05
N VAL A 313 -13.86 -56.50 1.50
CA VAL A 313 -12.39 -56.66 1.37
C VAL A 313 -11.72 -56.71 2.75
N TYR A 314 -12.18 -55.86 3.67
CA TYR A 314 -11.60 -55.73 5.01
C TYR A 314 -12.06 -56.82 5.98
N HIS A 315 -13.16 -57.52 5.72
CA HIS A 315 -13.75 -58.48 6.61
C HIS A 315 -12.76 -59.55 7.09
N HIS A 316 -11.96 -60.17 6.19
CA HIS A 316 -11.02 -61.18 6.55
C HIS A 316 -9.83 -60.65 7.38
N ARG A 317 -9.36 -59.44 7.08
CA ARG A 317 -8.25 -58.79 7.85
C ARG A 317 -8.68 -58.44 9.28
N LEU A 318 -9.90 -57.95 9.44
CA LEU A 318 -10.52 -57.61 10.73
C LEU A 318 -10.78 -58.85 11.58
N GLN A 319 -11.30 -59.96 10.96
CA GLN A 319 -11.48 -61.22 11.65
C GLN A 319 -10.18 -61.77 12.23
N LYS A 320 -9.07 -61.66 11.51
CA LYS A 320 -7.76 -62.13 12.01
C LYS A 320 -7.31 -61.41 13.27
N GLN A 321 -7.76 -60.17 13.48
CA GLN A 321 -7.43 -59.34 14.64
C GLN A 321 -8.55 -59.29 15.67
N ASN A 322 -9.61 -60.11 15.50
CA ASN A 322 -10.80 -60.09 16.36
C ASN A 322 -11.49 -58.71 16.45
N ILE A 323 -11.39 -57.87 15.39
CA ILE A 323 -12.03 -56.56 15.33
C ILE A 323 -13.39 -56.65 14.64
N THR A 324 -14.41 -56.01 15.24
CA THR A 324 -15.78 -56.03 14.71
C THR A 324 -15.95 -54.81 13.75
N LEU A 325 -16.41 -55.08 12.50
CA LEU A 325 -16.82 -54.03 11.57
C LEU A 325 -18.31 -53.89 11.55
N GLU A 326 -18.82 -52.71 11.85
CA GLU A 326 -20.25 -52.39 11.81
C GLU A 326 -20.53 -51.41 10.67
N LEU A 327 -21.58 -51.68 9.90
CA LEU A 327 -22.06 -50.82 8.83
C LEU A 327 -23.35 -50.14 9.29
N ASP A 328 -23.35 -48.81 9.31
CA ASP A 328 -24.48 -47.98 9.75
C ASP A 328 -24.82 -46.94 8.69
N PHE A 329 -25.70 -47.32 7.77
CA PHE A 329 -26.24 -46.44 6.76
C PHE A 329 -27.64 -46.82 6.31
N PRO A 330 -28.48 -45.85 5.90
CA PRO A 330 -29.85 -46.12 5.44
C PRO A 330 -29.85 -46.95 4.15
N ALA A 331 -30.96 -47.63 3.91
CA ALA A 331 -31.13 -48.47 2.73
C ALA A 331 -31.01 -47.70 1.39
N GLU A 332 -31.28 -46.41 1.40
CA GLU A 332 -31.17 -45.54 0.23
C GLU A 332 -30.31 -44.30 0.56
N LEU A 333 -29.18 -44.16 -0.14
CA LEU A 333 -28.37 -42.97 -0.17
C LEU A 333 -28.40 -42.36 -1.59
N PRO A 334 -28.41 -41.03 -1.74
CA PRO A 334 -28.32 -40.43 -3.05
C PRO A 334 -26.98 -40.75 -3.72
N SER A 335 -26.95 -40.74 -5.05
CA SER A 335 -25.68 -40.87 -5.78
C SER A 335 -24.86 -39.55 -5.63
N VAL A 336 -23.54 -39.70 -5.64
CA VAL A 336 -22.59 -38.57 -5.57
C VAL A 336 -21.74 -38.55 -6.84
N GLN A 337 -21.44 -37.38 -7.34
CA GLN A 337 -20.49 -37.19 -8.44
C GLN A 337 -19.06 -37.32 -7.91
N ALA A 338 -18.49 -38.51 -8.01
CA ALA A 338 -17.13 -38.77 -7.52
C ALA A 338 -16.40 -39.80 -8.37
N ASP A 339 -15.10 -39.87 -8.22
CA ASP A 339 -14.24 -40.90 -8.79
C ASP A 339 -14.19 -42.09 -7.82
N ALA A 340 -14.73 -43.23 -8.26
CA ALA A 340 -14.85 -44.43 -7.43
C ALA A 340 -13.49 -44.96 -6.96
N ASN A 341 -12.48 -44.94 -7.83
CA ASN A 341 -11.11 -45.44 -7.50
C ASN A 341 -10.47 -44.53 -6.45
N ARG A 342 -10.58 -43.21 -6.63
CA ARG A 342 -10.04 -42.24 -5.66
C ARG A 342 -10.78 -42.28 -4.32
N MET A 343 -12.11 -42.44 -4.33
CA MET A 343 -12.86 -42.61 -3.09
C MET A 343 -12.55 -43.95 -2.39
N THR A 344 -12.31 -45.02 -3.15
CA THR A 344 -11.77 -46.24 -2.59
C THR A 344 -10.44 -46.03 -1.90
N GLN A 345 -9.52 -45.29 -2.53
CA GLN A 345 -8.21 -44.94 -1.95
C GLN A 345 -8.37 -44.14 -0.64
N VAL A 346 -9.31 -43.15 -0.61
CA VAL A 346 -9.62 -42.40 0.62
C VAL A 346 -10.05 -43.30 1.75
N LEU A 347 -11.07 -44.16 1.50
CA LEU A 347 -11.64 -45.04 2.52
C LEU A 347 -10.62 -46.09 2.97
N THR A 348 -9.82 -46.64 2.06
CA THR A 348 -8.74 -47.58 2.37
C THR A 348 -7.70 -46.94 3.30
N ASN A 349 -7.24 -45.75 3.00
CA ASN A 349 -6.28 -45.03 3.84
C ASN A 349 -6.80 -44.79 5.27
N ILE A 350 -8.09 -44.46 5.39
CA ILE A 350 -8.73 -44.20 6.70
C ILE A 350 -8.96 -45.54 7.44
N LEU A 351 -9.43 -46.58 6.75
CA LEU A 351 -9.65 -47.88 7.34
C LEU A 351 -8.35 -48.59 7.75
N ASP A 352 -7.27 -48.49 6.98
CA ASP A 352 -5.96 -48.98 7.36
C ASP A 352 -5.44 -48.30 8.61
N ASN A 353 -5.68 -46.99 8.75
CA ASN A 353 -5.38 -46.26 9.96
C ASN A 353 -6.25 -46.72 11.14
N ALA A 354 -7.55 -46.87 10.97
CA ALA A 354 -8.46 -47.39 11.99
C ALA A 354 -8.07 -48.79 12.45
N LEU A 355 -7.77 -49.69 11.49
CA LEU A 355 -7.34 -51.08 11.79
C LEU A 355 -6.06 -51.13 12.60
N ARG A 356 -5.10 -50.24 12.33
CA ARG A 356 -3.81 -50.17 13.04
C ARG A 356 -3.95 -49.79 14.51
N TYR A 357 -4.83 -48.81 14.79
CA TYR A 357 -4.97 -48.23 16.13
C TYR A 357 -6.13 -48.79 16.95
N THR A 358 -6.92 -49.71 16.36
CA THR A 358 -7.98 -50.43 17.08
C THR A 358 -7.36 -51.64 17.80
N PRO A 359 -7.53 -51.79 19.11
CA PRO A 359 -7.04 -52.93 19.84
C PRO A 359 -7.80 -54.21 19.46
N GLU A 360 -7.21 -55.35 19.80
CA GLU A 360 -7.90 -56.64 19.70
C GLU A 360 -9.26 -56.62 20.44
N ASN A 361 -10.27 -57.19 19.85
CA ASN A 361 -11.68 -57.14 20.28
C ASN A 361 -12.31 -55.72 20.23
N GLY A 362 -11.67 -54.79 19.55
CA GLY A 362 -12.21 -53.45 19.30
C GLY A 362 -13.26 -53.45 18.19
N LYS A 363 -13.75 -52.25 17.87
CA LYS A 363 -14.83 -52.02 16.92
C LYS A 363 -14.46 -50.88 15.95
N ILE A 364 -14.77 -51.09 14.67
CA ILE A 364 -14.76 -50.01 13.66
C ILE A 364 -16.19 -49.87 13.12
N ILE A 365 -16.66 -48.61 13.07
CA ILE A 365 -17.99 -48.29 12.52
C ILE A 365 -17.77 -47.48 11.24
N LEU A 366 -18.37 -47.97 10.14
CA LEU A 366 -18.41 -47.27 8.86
C LEU A 366 -19.85 -46.81 8.62
N ALA A 367 -20.07 -45.52 8.75
CA ALA A 367 -21.41 -44.90 8.64
C ALA A 367 -21.51 -43.94 7.46
N ALA A 368 -22.72 -43.78 6.97
CA ALA A 368 -23.03 -42.77 5.95
C ALA A 368 -24.43 -42.20 6.16
N ASN A 369 -24.53 -40.87 6.16
CA ASN A 369 -25.79 -40.16 6.38
C ASN A 369 -26.01 -39.08 5.32
N LYS A 370 -27.30 -38.90 4.94
CA LYS A 370 -27.68 -37.76 4.11
C LYS A 370 -27.78 -36.51 4.98
N VAL A 371 -27.04 -35.47 4.63
CA VAL A 371 -27.08 -34.15 5.26
C VAL A 371 -27.56 -33.07 4.27
N LYS A 372 -27.82 -31.87 4.75
CA LYS A 372 -28.25 -30.76 3.87
C LYS A 372 -27.31 -30.45 2.72
N GLU A 373 -26.02 -30.60 2.95
CA GLU A 373 -24.95 -30.23 2.00
C GLU A 373 -24.52 -31.41 1.11
N GLY A 374 -24.99 -32.64 1.38
CA GLY A 374 -24.56 -33.80 0.63
C GLY A 374 -24.68 -35.11 1.38
N ILE A 375 -23.66 -35.96 1.27
CA ILE A 375 -23.47 -37.18 2.04
C ILE A 375 -22.31 -37.01 2.98
N GLU A 376 -22.50 -37.30 4.24
CA GLU A 376 -21.47 -37.40 5.26
C GLU A 376 -21.11 -38.86 5.46
N LEU A 377 -19.84 -39.20 5.24
CA LEU A 377 -19.27 -40.50 5.55
C LEU A 377 -18.51 -40.40 6.87
N THR A 378 -18.62 -41.41 7.70
CA THR A 378 -17.96 -41.46 9.00
C THR A 378 -17.24 -42.77 9.17
N VAL A 379 -15.96 -42.71 9.58
CA VAL A 379 -15.20 -43.89 10.00
C VAL A 379 -14.81 -43.67 11.46
N ARG A 380 -15.33 -44.48 12.36
CA ARG A 380 -15.02 -44.42 13.80
C ARG A 380 -14.32 -45.66 14.24
N ASP A 381 -13.21 -45.55 14.94
CA ASP A 381 -12.55 -46.65 15.63
C ASP A 381 -12.72 -46.56 17.15
N SER A 382 -12.49 -47.66 17.85
CA SER A 382 -12.49 -47.74 19.30
C SER A 382 -11.05 -47.79 19.87
N GLY A 383 -10.14 -47.10 19.22
CA GLY A 383 -8.74 -47.05 19.63
C GLY A 383 -8.52 -46.14 20.87
N ALA A 384 -7.26 -45.91 21.18
CA ALA A 384 -6.89 -45.09 22.35
C ALA A 384 -7.30 -43.63 22.24
N GLY A 385 -7.72 -43.16 21.06
CA GLY A 385 -7.97 -41.76 20.80
C GLY A 385 -6.69 -40.90 20.86
N ILE A 386 -6.85 -39.62 20.58
CA ILE A 386 -5.75 -38.65 20.56
C ILE A 386 -6.16 -37.38 21.25
N ALA A 387 -5.18 -36.61 21.74
CA ALA A 387 -5.42 -35.31 22.36
C ALA A 387 -6.00 -34.31 21.37
N ALA A 388 -6.90 -33.43 21.82
CA ALA A 388 -7.58 -32.45 20.96
C ALA A 388 -6.61 -31.53 20.18
N GLU A 389 -5.46 -31.22 20.77
CA GLU A 389 -4.40 -30.40 20.16
C GLU A 389 -3.76 -31.09 18.94
N GLU A 390 -3.72 -32.42 18.93
CA GLU A 390 -3.09 -33.24 17.90
C GLU A 390 -4.06 -33.60 16.77
N VAL A 391 -5.36 -33.52 16.98
CA VAL A 391 -6.38 -33.87 15.98
C VAL A 391 -6.24 -33.04 14.70
N SER A 392 -5.84 -31.78 14.81
CA SER A 392 -5.61 -30.91 13.66
C SER A 392 -4.43 -31.33 12.79
N HIS A 393 -3.47 -32.04 13.36
CA HIS A 393 -2.21 -32.44 12.74
C HIS A 393 -2.21 -33.82 12.07
N ILE A 394 -3.21 -34.67 12.36
CA ILE A 394 -3.26 -36.02 11.78
C ILE A 394 -3.36 -36.06 10.26
N PHE A 395 -3.78 -34.97 9.63
CA PHE A 395 -3.82 -34.80 8.18
C PHE A 395 -2.55 -34.15 7.61
N ASP A 396 -1.58 -33.80 8.48
CA ASP A 396 -0.30 -33.29 8.03
C ASP A 396 0.57 -34.45 7.51
N ARG A 397 1.41 -34.16 6.53
CA ARG A 397 2.27 -35.19 5.89
C ARG A 397 3.30 -35.67 6.87
N PHE A 398 3.57 -36.99 6.86
CA PHE A 398 4.54 -37.66 7.73
C PHE A 398 4.26 -37.49 9.23
N TYR A 399 3.10 -36.93 9.60
CA TYR A 399 2.74 -36.77 10.99
C TYR A 399 2.43 -38.11 11.65
N ARG A 400 3.01 -38.32 12.84
CA ARG A 400 2.85 -39.53 13.66
C ARG A 400 2.90 -39.13 15.13
N LEU A 401 1.93 -39.64 15.92
CA LEU A 401 1.82 -39.35 17.34
C LEU A 401 3.00 -39.85 18.18
N ASP A 402 3.62 -40.99 17.80
CA ASP A 402 4.77 -41.62 18.47
C ASP A 402 5.82 -42.02 17.46
N ALA A 403 6.88 -41.22 17.32
CA ALA A 403 8.02 -41.53 16.45
C ALA A 403 8.85 -42.70 16.96
N SER A 404 8.66 -43.17 18.20
CA SER A 404 9.54 -44.16 18.87
C SER A 404 8.95 -45.55 19.06
N ARG A 405 7.62 -45.73 19.10
CA ARG A 405 7.02 -46.99 19.51
C ARG A 405 6.66 -47.99 18.39
N ASN A 406 6.48 -47.60 17.15
CA ASN A 406 5.94 -48.46 16.10
C ASN A 406 6.68 -48.37 14.77
N ARG A 407 8.02 -48.41 14.76
CA ARG A 407 8.80 -48.53 13.50
C ARG A 407 8.57 -49.90 12.81
N GLU A 408 8.20 -50.90 13.56
CA GLU A 408 7.93 -52.25 13.05
C GLU A 408 6.56 -52.43 12.40
N GLU A 409 5.57 -51.57 12.74
CA GLU A 409 4.20 -51.67 12.21
C GLU A 409 3.86 -50.73 11.03
N GLY A 410 4.84 -50.07 10.49
CA GLY A 410 4.95 -49.58 9.12
C GLY A 410 3.81 -48.70 8.56
N GLY A 411 3.76 -47.42 8.89
CA GLY A 411 2.94 -46.44 8.15
C GLY A 411 3.73 -45.20 7.80
N SER A 412 3.65 -44.76 6.54
CA SER A 412 4.36 -43.58 6.02
C SER A 412 3.91 -42.25 6.59
N GLY A 413 2.76 -42.20 7.33
CA GLY A 413 2.15 -40.95 7.74
C GLY A 413 1.55 -40.11 6.57
N LEU A 414 1.44 -40.72 5.39
CA LEU A 414 0.89 -40.03 4.20
C LEU A 414 -0.58 -40.33 3.95
N GLY A 415 -1.10 -41.47 4.44
CA GLY A 415 -2.46 -41.94 4.09
C GLY A 415 -3.57 -40.94 4.36
N LEU A 416 -3.61 -40.34 5.57
CA LEU A 416 -4.64 -39.31 5.90
C LEU A 416 -4.41 -38.01 5.14
N ALA A 417 -3.18 -37.61 4.85
CA ALA A 417 -2.88 -36.45 4.01
C ALA A 417 -3.36 -36.65 2.57
N ILE A 418 -3.19 -37.87 2.02
CA ILE A 418 -3.71 -38.25 0.70
C ILE A 418 -5.23 -38.24 0.71
N ALA A 419 -5.88 -38.80 1.73
CA ALA A 419 -7.34 -38.79 1.88
C ALA A 419 -7.85 -37.36 1.85
N LYS A 420 -7.23 -36.45 2.60
CA LYS A 420 -7.56 -35.02 2.60
C LYS A 420 -7.42 -34.40 1.22
N SER A 421 -6.30 -34.63 0.54
CA SER A 421 -6.03 -34.06 -0.78
C SER A 421 -7.05 -34.56 -1.83
N ILE A 422 -7.40 -35.83 -1.83
CA ILE A 422 -8.38 -36.40 -2.76
C ILE A 422 -9.78 -35.85 -2.47
N VAL A 423 -10.21 -35.79 -1.20
CA VAL A 423 -11.52 -35.24 -0.82
C VAL A 423 -11.62 -33.77 -1.22
N GLN A 424 -10.57 -32.98 -1.00
CA GLN A 424 -10.52 -31.58 -1.43
C GLN A 424 -10.58 -31.43 -2.95
N ALA A 425 -9.89 -32.27 -3.71
CA ALA A 425 -9.96 -32.27 -5.17
C ALA A 425 -11.35 -32.59 -5.70
N HIS A 426 -12.15 -33.36 -4.95
CA HIS A 426 -13.58 -33.59 -5.24
C HIS A 426 -14.46 -32.38 -4.88
N GLY A 427 -13.95 -31.38 -4.14
CA GLY A 427 -14.70 -30.25 -3.60
C GLY A 427 -15.44 -30.59 -2.30
N GLY A 428 -15.08 -31.69 -1.64
CA GLY A 428 -15.55 -32.12 -0.34
C GLY A 428 -14.75 -31.53 0.82
N ARG A 429 -15.12 -31.94 2.03
CA ARG A 429 -14.44 -31.58 3.28
C ARG A 429 -14.16 -32.84 4.10
N ILE A 430 -12.98 -32.93 4.72
CA ILE A 430 -12.60 -33.97 5.66
C ILE A 430 -12.14 -33.33 6.97
N TRP A 431 -12.53 -33.92 8.09
CA TRP A 431 -12.09 -33.51 9.42
C TRP A 431 -12.17 -34.70 10.36
N ALA A 432 -11.67 -34.55 11.56
CA ALA A 432 -11.70 -35.60 12.57
C ALA A 432 -12.06 -35.03 13.93
N GLU A 433 -12.59 -35.93 14.77
CA GLU A 433 -12.85 -35.68 16.18
C GLU A 433 -12.33 -36.86 16.98
N SER A 434 -11.74 -36.59 18.12
CA SER A 434 -11.21 -37.63 19.01
C SER A 434 -11.23 -37.16 20.45
N THR A 435 -11.41 -38.11 21.33
CA THR A 435 -11.24 -37.94 22.78
C THR A 435 -10.35 -39.07 23.29
N PRO A 436 -9.38 -38.81 24.16
CA PRO A 436 -8.57 -39.84 24.76
C PRO A 436 -9.44 -40.97 25.34
N SER A 437 -9.11 -42.21 24.99
CA SER A 437 -9.85 -43.43 25.36
C SER A 437 -11.22 -43.68 24.69
N ASP A 438 -11.64 -42.83 23.71
CA ASP A 438 -12.91 -43.00 22.97
C ASP A 438 -12.70 -43.17 21.45
N GLY A 439 -11.43 -43.36 21.03
CA GLY A 439 -11.09 -43.59 19.63
C GLY A 439 -11.01 -42.32 18.80
N LEU A 440 -10.87 -42.51 17.48
CA LEU A 440 -10.85 -41.47 16.47
C LEU A 440 -12.05 -41.61 15.53
N THR A 441 -12.69 -40.49 15.23
CA THR A 441 -13.76 -40.42 14.24
C THR A 441 -13.33 -39.50 13.10
N VAL A 442 -13.25 -40.03 11.88
CA VAL A 442 -12.96 -39.27 10.67
C VAL A 442 -14.25 -39.06 9.89
N TYR A 443 -14.53 -37.82 9.57
CA TYR A 443 -15.70 -37.39 8.80
C TYR A 443 -15.28 -36.94 7.41
N ILE A 444 -16.09 -37.30 6.41
CA ILE A 444 -15.94 -36.85 5.01
C ILE A 444 -17.30 -36.33 4.53
N LEU A 445 -17.34 -35.09 4.10
CA LEU A 445 -18.51 -34.50 3.48
C LEU A 445 -18.33 -34.40 1.97
N MET A 446 -19.17 -35.09 1.22
CA MET A 446 -19.24 -35.06 -0.24
C MET A 446 -20.52 -34.35 -0.67
N LYS A 447 -20.38 -33.30 -1.49
CA LYS A 447 -21.53 -32.56 -2.00
C LYS A 447 -22.33 -33.41 -2.99
N THR A 448 -23.64 -33.47 -2.82
CA THR A 448 -24.55 -33.94 -3.88
C THR A 448 -24.75 -32.81 -4.89
N SER A 449 -24.88 -33.16 -6.15
CA SER A 449 -25.16 -32.26 -7.27
C SER A 449 -26.48 -31.54 -7.11
#